data_49c05dfcbc9b59fc21ad11a916407f57
#
_entry.id   49c05dfcbc9b59fc21ad11a916407f57
#
_cell.length_a   1.000
_cell.length_b   1.000
_cell.length_c   1.000
_cell.angle_alpha   90.00
_cell.angle_beta   90.00
_cell.angle_gamma   90.00
#
_symmetry.space_group_name_H-M   'P 1'
#
loop_
_entity.id
_entity.type
_entity.pdbx_description
1 polymer ?
#
loop_
_entity_poly.entity_id
_entity_poly.type
_entity_poly.pdbx_seq_one_letter_code
_entity_poly.pdbx_strand_id
1 'polypeptide(L)'
;MKTFSLMTATLMVTHGLALGVAAASDLPGKGITVQPAEQNYVIEWFQEELVNLGLEQLGYDVKEPASLQLQSAFVAVADGDATFYAAYWDPLHKAFYDKVGGKAKLQSVGTLADKSTQGYLIDKRTADAYKIKTLNQLKDPALAKLFDIDGDGKADLYGCDPGWGCERIIEYQLDAYGLRDTVHQLQGSYETIMADAIERIKAGKPTIYYSWTPMWLSNVLRPGHEVEWLTVTSTALPEEQAGLATEVAGIGNVGFPVNTQHVLANTAFLDKNPAARKWFELLTVPIEDINAENQLVHDGQNTRADVHKHAEAWKEKHKTQWDAWIADAKAATKG
;
A
#
# COMPACT_ATOMS: atom_id res chain seq x y z
N MET A 1 98.61 -17.92 -25.27
CA MET A 1 97.34 -17.81 -25.96
C MET A 1 96.25 -17.83 -24.90
N LYS A 2 95.62 -16.73 -24.61
CA LYS A 2 94.60 -16.58 -23.57
C LYS A 2 93.25 -16.48 -24.26
N THR A 3 92.39 -17.45 -24.04
CA THR A 3 91.01 -17.49 -24.54
C THR A 3 90.10 -16.72 -23.59
N PHE A 4 89.43 -15.66 -24.09
CA PHE A 4 88.39 -14.90 -23.38
C PHE A 4 87.04 -15.60 -23.59
N SER A 5 86.41 -15.96 -22.51
CA SER A 5 85.03 -16.45 -22.54
C SER A 5 84.07 -15.32 -22.26
N LEU A 6 83.15 -15.04 -23.19
CA LEU A 6 82.05 -14.02 -23.05
C LEU A 6 80.88 -14.68 -22.29
N MET A 7 80.58 -14.14 -21.14
CA MET A 7 79.40 -14.52 -20.36
C MET A 7 78.20 -13.54 -20.74
N THR A 8 77.23 -14.12 -21.41
CA THR A 8 75.99 -13.38 -21.77
C THR A 8 75.04 -13.45 -20.59
N ALA A 9 74.77 -12.31 -19.96
CA ALA A 9 73.76 -12.20 -18.88
C ALA A 9 72.37 -11.97 -19.50
N THR A 10 71.47 -12.94 -19.33
CA THR A 10 70.09 -12.84 -19.74
C THR A 10 69.29 -12.16 -18.61
N LEU A 11 68.77 -10.96 -18.84
CA LEU A 11 67.91 -10.22 -17.93
C LEU A 11 66.48 -10.76 -18.04
N MET A 12 66.03 -11.53 -17.06
CA MET A 12 64.61 -11.91 -16.94
C MET A 12 63.82 -10.74 -16.36
N VAL A 13 62.97 -10.10 -17.19
CA VAL A 13 61.98 -9.16 -16.74
C VAL A 13 60.76 -9.94 -16.26
N THR A 14 60.57 -10.08 -14.95
CA THR A 14 59.34 -10.59 -14.33
C THR A 14 58.28 -9.53 -14.35
N HIS A 15 57.29 -9.65 -15.25
CA HIS A 15 56.06 -8.87 -15.19
C HIS A 15 55.20 -9.40 -14.02
N GLY A 16 55.23 -8.73 -12.88
CA GLY A 16 54.32 -8.96 -11.80
C GLY A 16 52.90 -8.52 -12.23
N LEU A 17 52.00 -9.47 -12.54
CA LEU A 17 50.57 -9.22 -12.57
C LEU A 17 50.16 -8.84 -11.15
N ALA A 18 49.97 -7.56 -10.90
CA ALA A 18 49.19 -7.08 -9.74
C ALA A 18 47.73 -7.45 -9.99
N LEU A 19 47.30 -8.62 -9.49
CA LEU A 19 45.89 -8.91 -9.30
C LEU A 19 45.37 -7.89 -8.29
N GLY A 20 44.76 -6.82 -8.79
CA GLY A 20 44.01 -5.89 -7.96
C GLY A 20 42.88 -6.70 -7.30
N VAL A 21 43.02 -7.01 -6.01
CA VAL A 21 41.90 -7.44 -5.19
C VAL A 21 40.94 -6.24 -5.16
N ALA A 22 39.88 -6.31 -5.97
CA ALA A 22 38.77 -5.40 -5.82
C ALA A 22 38.28 -5.60 -4.39
N ALA A 23 38.55 -4.64 -3.50
CA ALA A 23 37.95 -4.62 -2.17
C ALA A 23 36.45 -4.69 -2.39
N ALA A 24 35.82 -5.76 -1.87
CA ALA A 24 34.37 -5.83 -1.82
C ALA A 24 33.90 -4.58 -1.10
N SER A 25 33.29 -3.64 -1.84
CA SER A 25 32.75 -2.42 -1.23
C SER A 25 31.75 -2.87 -0.18
N ASP A 26 31.89 -2.38 1.04
CA ASP A 26 30.90 -2.65 2.07
C ASP A 26 29.51 -2.29 1.55
N LEU A 27 28.51 -3.12 1.89
CA LEU A 27 27.12 -2.85 1.49
C LEU A 27 26.66 -1.54 2.12
N PRO A 28 25.86 -0.73 1.40
CA PRO A 28 25.44 0.60 1.85
C PRO A 28 24.81 0.64 3.25
N GLY A 29 24.04 -0.40 3.58
CA GLY A 29 23.32 -0.52 4.85
C GLY A 29 24.11 -1.17 5.98
N LYS A 30 25.38 -1.56 5.76
CA LYS A 30 26.15 -2.29 6.76
C LYS A 30 26.24 -1.56 8.11
N GLY A 31 25.75 -2.23 9.15
CA GLY A 31 25.73 -1.69 10.52
C GLY A 31 24.62 -0.68 10.80
N ILE A 32 23.67 -0.52 9.88
CA ILE A 32 22.52 0.37 10.03
C ILE A 32 21.28 -0.49 10.26
N THR A 33 20.63 -0.28 11.41
CA THR A 33 19.37 -0.94 11.77
C THR A 33 18.19 -0.18 11.18
N VAL A 34 17.20 -0.92 10.67
CA VAL A 34 15.94 -0.42 10.14
C VAL A 34 14.79 -1.08 10.91
N GLN A 35 13.86 -0.28 11.44
CA GLN A 35 12.66 -0.74 12.13
C GLN A 35 11.44 -0.44 11.26
N PRO A 36 10.87 -1.41 10.54
CA PRO A 36 9.60 -1.21 9.83
C PRO A 36 8.43 -0.98 10.80
N ALA A 37 7.46 -0.16 10.40
CA ALA A 37 6.13 -0.12 11.00
C ALA A 37 5.13 -0.72 10.01
N GLU A 38 4.17 -1.46 10.52
CA GLU A 38 3.07 -2.03 9.74
C GLU A 38 1.74 -1.89 10.45
N GLN A 39 0.66 -1.97 9.71
CA GLN A 39 -0.65 -2.24 10.30
C GLN A 39 -0.79 -3.74 10.61
N ASN A 40 -1.56 -4.04 11.66
CA ASN A 40 -2.04 -5.40 11.89
C ASN A 40 -3.14 -5.75 10.85
N TYR A 41 -2.74 -5.68 9.57
CA TYR A 41 -3.61 -5.94 8.42
C TYR A 41 -2.82 -6.66 7.34
N VAL A 42 -2.97 -7.98 7.30
CA VAL A 42 -2.11 -8.92 6.57
C VAL A 42 -1.97 -8.63 5.08
N ILE A 43 -2.98 -8.04 4.43
CA ILE A 43 -2.92 -7.75 2.98
C ILE A 43 -1.97 -6.61 2.60
N GLU A 44 -1.43 -5.88 3.58
CA GLU A 44 -0.38 -4.88 3.36
C GLU A 44 1.04 -5.44 3.58
N TRP A 45 1.17 -6.62 4.17
CA TRP A 45 2.47 -7.19 4.52
C TRP A 45 3.33 -7.55 3.32
N PHE A 46 2.73 -7.86 2.19
CA PHE A 46 3.47 -8.20 0.97
C PHE A 46 4.30 -7.02 0.45
N GLN A 47 3.72 -5.83 0.38
CA GLN A 47 4.42 -4.64 -0.06
C GLN A 47 5.56 -4.30 0.90
N GLU A 48 5.33 -4.42 2.19
CA GLU A 48 6.34 -4.21 3.23
C GLU A 48 7.48 -5.23 3.10
N GLU A 49 7.15 -6.50 2.92
CA GLU A 49 8.14 -7.57 2.78
C GLU A 49 9.05 -7.37 1.56
N LEU A 50 8.49 -6.91 0.44
CA LEU A 50 9.29 -6.53 -0.73
C LEU A 50 10.27 -5.37 -0.42
N VAL A 51 9.82 -4.38 0.36
CA VAL A 51 10.70 -3.29 0.82
C VAL A 51 11.81 -3.84 1.70
N ASN A 52 11.50 -4.72 2.65
CA ASN A 52 12.44 -5.36 3.57
C ASN A 52 13.50 -6.17 2.83
N LEU A 53 13.11 -7.05 1.91
CA LEU A 53 14.02 -7.88 1.12
C LEU A 53 15.08 -7.06 0.35
N GLY A 54 14.67 -5.91 -0.19
CA GLY A 54 15.61 -5.02 -0.87
C GLY A 54 16.57 -4.32 0.09
N LEU A 55 16.09 -3.88 1.25
CA LEU A 55 16.93 -3.29 2.30
C LEU A 55 17.96 -4.32 2.82
N GLU A 56 17.56 -5.57 3.06
CA GLU A 56 18.45 -6.65 3.46
C GLU A 56 19.52 -6.91 2.40
N GLN A 57 19.15 -6.93 1.13
CA GLN A 57 20.09 -7.09 0.01
C GLN A 57 21.05 -5.91 -0.13
N LEU A 58 20.68 -4.73 0.36
CA LEU A 58 21.53 -3.55 0.49
C LEU A 58 22.39 -3.57 1.77
N GLY A 59 22.20 -4.56 2.66
CA GLY A 59 22.99 -4.79 3.86
C GLY A 59 22.47 -4.13 5.13
N TYR A 60 21.24 -3.60 5.12
CA TYR A 60 20.58 -3.10 6.32
C TYR A 60 20.19 -4.25 7.27
N ASP A 61 20.28 -4.00 8.58
CA ASP A 61 19.78 -4.91 9.62
C ASP A 61 18.28 -4.61 9.85
N VAL A 62 17.41 -5.28 9.07
CA VAL A 62 15.97 -5.10 9.13
C VAL A 62 15.40 -5.89 10.31
N LYS A 63 14.69 -5.21 11.20
CA LYS A 63 14.05 -5.82 12.37
C LYS A 63 12.66 -6.34 12.01
N GLU A 64 12.14 -7.21 12.86
CA GLU A 64 10.73 -7.61 12.79
C GLU A 64 9.84 -6.36 12.83
N PRO A 65 8.84 -6.25 11.95
CA PRO A 65 7.97 -5.09 11.88
C PRO A 65 7.22 -4.82 13.19
N ALA A 66 7.13 -3.56 13.56
CA ALA A 66 6.27 -3.14 14.67
C ALA A 66 4.83 -3.07 14.20
N SER A 67 3.99 -4.02 14.67
CA SER A 67 2.57 -4.06 14.34
C SER A 67 1.81 -3.03 15.18
N LEU A 68 1.25 -2.02 14.53
CA LEU A 68 0.65 -0.83 15.13
C LEU A 68 -0.71 -0.52 14.51
N GLN A 69 -1.53 0.24 15.24
CA GLN A 69 -2.67 0.91 14.61
C GLN A 69 -2.18 1.99 13.64
N LEU A 70 -2.92 2.24 12.55
CA LEU A 70 -2.51 3.14 11.47
C LEU A 70 -1.96 4.48 11.98
N GLN A 71 -2.71 5.18 12.83
CA GLN A 71 -2.29 6.49 13.35
C GLN A 71 -1.00 6.39 14.18
N SER A 72 -0.82 5.29 14.94
CA SER A 72 0.38 5.04 15.75
C SER A 72 1.59 4.77 14.87
N ALA A 73 1.42 4.12 13.71
CA ALA A 73 2.50 3.92 12.75
C ALA A 73 3.05 5.26 12.24
N PHE A 74 2.17 6.22 11.91
CA PHE A 74 2.58 7.57 11.51
C PHE A 74 3.36 8.30 12.60
N VAL A 75 2.91 8.21 13.85
CA VAL A 75 3.63 8.80 15.00
C VAL A 75 5.00 8.16 15.15
N ALA A 76 5.09 6.82 15.16
CA ALA A 76 6.34 6.10 15.33
C ALA A 76 7.38 6.44 14.24
N VAL A 77 6.93 6.53 12.96
CA VAL A 77 7.85 6.93 11.88
C VAL A 77 8.25 8.41 12.02
N ALA A 78 7.32 9.30 12.38
CA ALA A 78 7.63 10.72 12.54
C ALA A 78 8.61 11.01 13.69
N ASP A 79 8.54 10.25 14.76
CA ASP A 79 9.39 10.42 15.94
C ASP A 79 10.71 9.61 15.85
N GLY A 80 10.83 8.72 14.86
CA GLY A 80 12.02 7.91 14.59
C GLY A 80 12.08 6.61 15.39
N ASP A 81 11.01 6.23 16.07
CA ASP A 81 10.84 4.91 16.73
C ASP A 81 10.67 3.80 15.71
N ALA A 82 10.09 4.14 14.55
CA ALA A 82 10.11 3.32 13.33
C ALA A 82 10.80 4.09 12.20
N THR A 83 11.33 3.35 11.21
CA THR A 83 12.07 3.92 10.09
C THR A 83 11.16 4.28 8.93
N PHE A 84 10.22 3.40 8.60
CA PHE A 84 9.28 3.57 7.50
C PHE A 84 7.99 2.80 7.72
N TYR A 85 6.97 3.14 6.90
CA TYR A 85 5.71 2.44 6.71
C TYR A 85 5.45 2.29 5.21
N ALA A 86 5.27 1.07 4.71
CA ALA A 86 5.27 0.78 3.27
C ALA A 86 3.93 1.04 2.56
N ALA A 87 2.83 1.23 3.29
CA ALA A 87 1.49 1.34 2.72
C ALA A 87 0.84 2.72 2.95
N TYR A 88 1.59 3.79 2.71
CA TYR A 88 1.04 5.14 2.76
C TYR A 88 0.17 5.42 1.53
N TRP A 89 -1.13 5.49 1.73
CA TRP A 89 -2.13 5.82 0.70
C TRP A 89 -2.29 7.34 0.61
N ASP A 90 -1.78 7.95 -0.45
CA ASP A 90 -1.92 9.37 -0.72
C ASP A 90 -3.03 9.58 -1.77
N PRO A 91 -4.07 10.38 -1.51
CA PRO A 91 -4.25 11.31 -0.38
C PRO A 91 -5.09 10.79 0.82
N LEU A 92 -5.49 9.51 0.85
CA LEU A 92 -6.36 8.97 1.90
C LEU A 92 -5.82 9.23 3.33
N HIS A 93 -4.52 9.07 3.51
CA HIS A 93 -3.85 9.22 4.81
C HIS A 93 -3.29 10.62 5.07
N LYS A 94 -3.60 11.59 4.21
CA LYS A 94 -3.03 12.95 4.31
C LYS A 94 -3.26 13.61 5.67
N ALA A 95 -4.43 13.43 6.27
CA ALA A 95 -4.72 13.96 7.60
C ALA A 95 -3.75 13.46 8.68
N PHE A 96 -3.39 12.17 8.63
CA PHE A 96 -2.44 11.58 9.58
C PHE A 96 -1.03 12.10 9.35
N TYR A 97 -0.62 12.19 8.09
CA TYR A 97 0.65 12.77 7.67
C TYR A 97 0.82 14.21 8.18
N ASP A 98 -0.16 15.07 7.93
CA ASP A 98 -0.11 16.48 8.34
C ASP A 98 -0.08 16.62 9.87
N LYS A 99 -0.88 15.82 10.59
CA LYS A 99 -1.01 15.85 12.05
C LYS A 99 0.31 15.57 12.79
N VAL A 100 1.17 14.73 12.24
CA VAL A 100 2.45 14.35 12.89
C VAL A 100 3.63 15.24 12.46
N GLY A 101 3.38 16.27 11.63
CA GLY A 101 4.39 17.25 11.22
C GLY A 101 4.75 17.22 9.74
N GLY A 102 4.11 16.35 8.93
CA GLY A 102 4.24 16.33 7.48
C GLY A 102 5.69 16.30 6.99
N LYS A 103 5.99 17.09 5.97
CA LYS A 103 7.34 17.16 5.34
C LYS A 103 8.50 17.47 6.28
N ALA A 104 8.24 18.05 7.46
CA ALA A 104 9.29 18.34 8.41
C ALA A 104 9.87 17.06 9.05
N LYS A 105 9.04 16.03 9.17
CA LYS A 105 9.41 14.76 9.82
C LYS A 105 9.38 13.56 8.87
N LEU A 106 8.54 13.61 7.86
CA LEU A 106 8.21 12.47 6.98
C LEU A 106 8.43 12.82 5.52
N GLN A 107 8.86 11.83 4.74
CA GLN A 107 8.87 11.91 3.28
C GLN A 107 8.10 10.72 2.70
N SER A 108 7.20 11.03 1.77
CA SER A 108 6.55 10.07 0.88
C SER A 108 7.48 9.82 -0.31
N VAL A 109 7.91 8.58 -0.52
CA VAL A 109 8.97 8.24 -1.49
C VAL A 109 8.49 7.17 -2.46
N GLY A 110 8.83 7.38 -3.73
CA GLY A 110 8.52 6.44 -4.81
C GLY A 110 7.02 6.34 -5.14
N THR A 111 6.69 5.39 -5.99
CA THR A 111 5.32 4.97 -6.32
C THR A 111 5.27 3.46 -6.18
N LEU A 112 4.93 2.99 -4.99
CA LEU A 112 4.92 1.56 -4.69
C LEU A 112 3.80 0.86 -5.47
N ALA A 113 2.57 1.44 -5.48
CA ALA A 113 1.47 1.04 -6.35
C ALA A 113 0.65 2.27 -6.75
N ASP A 114 0.07 2.24 -7.95
CA ASP A 114 -0.66 3.36 -8.54
C ASP A 114 -2.12 2.97 -8.86
N LYS A 115 -2.99 3.98 -9.06
CA LYS A 115 -4.38 3.83 -9.51
C LYS A 115 -5.28 3.03 -8.57
N SER A 116 -5.04 3.10 -7.29
CA SER A 116 -5.90 2.49 -6.28
C SER A 116 -7.24 3.24 -6.20
N THR A 117 -8.31 2.60 -6.69
CA THR A 117 -9.67 3.15 -6.68
C THR A 117 -10.40 2.70 -5.42
N GLN A 118 -11.24 3.57 -4.85
CA GLN A 118 -12.07 3.26 -3.69
C GLN A 118 -13.43 3.94 -3.81
N GLY A 119 -14.43 3.40 -3.13
CA GLY A 119 -15.79 3.95 -3.17
C GLY A 119 -16.84 3.00 -2.62
N TYR A 120 -18.08 3.35 -2.88
CA TYR A 120 -19.24 2.58 -2.44
C TYR A 120 -19.68 1.60 -3.51
N LEU A 121 -20.13 0.43 -3.06
CA LEU A 121 -20.72 -0.59 -3.93
C LEU A 121 -22.08 -1.04 -3.34
N ILE A 122 -22.92 -1.54 -4.22
CA ILE A 122 -24.25 -2.07 -3.91
C ILE A 122 -24.44 -3.42 -4.56
N ASP A 123 -25.16 -4.34 -3.96
CA ASP A 123 -25.56 -5.56 -4.64
C ASP A 123 -26.36 -5.24 -5.91
N LYS A 124 -26.00 -5.91 -7.01
CA LYS A 124 -26.55 -5.61 -8.34
C LYS A 124 -28.05 -5.85 -8.42
N ARG A 125 -28.57 -6.87 -7.73
CA ARG A 125 -30.00 -7.18 -7.74
C ARG A 125 -30.82 -6.02 -7.22
N THR A 126 -30.44 -5.45 -6.07
CA THR A 126 -31.12 -4.32 -5.47
C THR A 126 -30.94 -3.05 -6.31
N ALA A 127 -29.71 -2.82 -6.82
CA ALA A 127 -29.45 -1.69 -7.71
C ALA A 127 -30.37 -1.71 -8.95
N ASP A 128 -30.51 -2.87 -9.60
CA ASP A 128 -31.36 -3.03 -10.79
C ASP A 128 -32.85 -2.92 -10.48
N ALA A 129 -33.31 -3.56 -9.40
CA ALA A 129 -34.72 -3.59 -9.04
C ALA A 129 -35.27 -2.20 -8.65
N TYR A 130 -34.50 -1.43 -7.90
CA TYR A 130 -34.90 -0.11 -7.39
C TYR A 130 -34.29 1.06 -8.13
N LYS A 131 -33.48 0.79 -9.20
CA LYS A 131 -32.79 1.83 -10.00
C LYS A 131 -31.87 2.71 -9.17
N ILE A 132 -31.21 2.14 -8.16
CA ILE A 132 -30.27 2.85 -7.30
C ILE A 132 -28.92 2.91 -8.03
N LYS A 133 -28.43 4.13 -8.27
CA LYS A 133 -27.16 4.41 -8.98
C LYS A 133 -26.23 5.32 -8.16
N THR A 134 -26.79 6.07 -7.21
CA THR A 134 -26.03 7.00 -6.39
C THR A 134 -26.31 6.79 -4.91
N LEU A 135 -25.29 6.98 -4.09
CA LEU A 135 -25.44 6.96 -2.63
C LEU A 135 -26.48 7.99 -2.16
N ASN A 136 -26.55 9.13 -2.83
CA ASN A 136 -27.47 10.23 -2.47
C ASN A 136 -28.97 9.85 -2.59
N GLN A 137 -29.31 8.79 -3.35
CA GLN A 137 -30.71 8.30 -3.42
C GLN A 137 -31.19 7.72 -2.09
N LEU A 138 -30.26 7.31 -1.21
CA LEU A 138 -30.61 6.83 0.14
C LEU A 138 -31.10 7.91 1.10
N LYS A 139 -31.22 9.18 0.64
CA LYS A 139 -32.03 10.20 1.33
C LYS A 139 -33.50 9.82 1.41
N ASP A 140 -34.00 9.02 0.46
CA ASP A 140 -35.34 8.48 0.51
C ASP A 140 -35.41 7.38 1.61
N PRO A 141 -36.17 7.58 2.70
CA PRO A 141 -36.27 6.59 3.75
C PRO A 141 -36.81 5.23 3.28
N ALA A 142 -37.60 5.21 2.20
CA ALA A 142 -38.12 3.96 1.65
C ALA A 142 -37.03 3.14 0.97
N LEU A 143 -36.05 3.80 0.32
CA LEU A 143 -34.87 3.13 -0.23
C LEU A 143 -33.86 2.76 0.87
N ALA A 144 -33.62 3.65 1.83
CA ALA A 144 -32.70 3.40 2.93
C ALA A 144 -33.13 2.15 3.74
N LYS A 145 -34.42 2.02 4.01
CA LYS A 145 -34.99 0.89 4.76
C LYS A 145 -34.73 -0.48 4.11
N LEU A 146 -34.41 -0.56 2.83
CA LEU A 146 -34.02 -1.83 2.18
C LEU A 146 -32.74 -2.42 2.80
N PHE A 147 -31.85 -1.56 3.27
CA PHE A 147 -30.54 -1.88 3.81
C PHE A 147 -30.50 -1.85 5.36
N ASP A 148 -31.63 -1.63 6.01
CA ASP A 148 -31.79 -1.64 7.46
C ASP A 148 -31.67 -3.08 7.98
N ILE A 149 -30.61 -3.38 8.72
CA ILE A 149 -30.28 -4.71 9.23
C ILE A 149 -30.73 -4.89 10.66
N ASP A 150 -30.58 -3.84 11.47
CA ASP A 150 -30.85 -3.88 12.91
C ASP A 150 -32.25 -3.37 13.30
N GLY A 151 -32.98 -2.77 12.34
CA GLY A 151 -34.37 -2.32 12.53
C GLY A 151 -34.50 -0.91 13.08
N ASP A 152 -33.45 -0.09 13.02
CA ASP A 152 -33.45 1.30 13.47
C ASP A 152 -34.06 2.28 12.45
N GLY A 153 -34.35 1.81 11.25
CA GLY A 153 -34.95 2.56 10.14
C GLY A 153 -33.95 3.23 9.22
N LYS A 154 -32.64 3.04 9.43
CA LYS A 154 -31.56 3.56 8.58
C LYS A 154 -30.93 2.45 7.76
N ALA A 155 -30.28 2.85 6.67
CA ALA A 155 -29.43 1.95 5.90
C ALA A 155 -28.12 1.70 6.63
N ASP A 156 -27.74 0.44 6.74
CA ASP A 156 -26.46 -0.02 7.28
C ASP A 156 -25.41 -0.07 6.16
N LEU A 157 -24.57 0.97 6.06
CA LEU A 157 -23.44 1.00 5.16
C LEU A 157 -22.25 0.28 5.80
N TYR A 158 -21.88 -0.90 5.32
CA TYR A 158 -20.66 -1.57 5.73
C TYR A 158 -19.45 -0.71 5.35
N GLY A 159 -18.79 -0.14 6.35
CA GLY A 159 -17.74 0.87 6.18
C GLY A 159 -16.34 0.34 6.41
N CYS A 160 -15.63 0.97 7.33
CA CYS A 160 -14.22 0.74 7.60
C CYS A 160 -13.95 0.43 9.07
N ASP A 161 -12.73 -0.05 9.34
CA ASP A 161 -12.20 -0.07 10.71
C ASP A 161 -12.18 1.34 11.30
N PRO A 162 -12.53 1.50 12.58
CA PRO A 162 -12.37 2.75 13.28
C PRO A 162 -10.92 3.25 13.25
N GLY A 163 -10.74 4.51 12.88
CA GLY A 163 -9.41 5.13 12.80
C GLY A 163 -8.73 5.02 11.43
N TRP A 164 -9.35 4.37 10.45
CA TRP A 164 -8.87 4.40 9.07
C TRP A 164 -9.24 5.71 8.37
N GLY A 165 -8.52 6.03 7.28
CA GLY A 165 -8.80 7.24 6.50
C GLY A 165 -10.18 7.24 5.84
N CYS A 166 -10.66 6.07 5.39
CA CYS A 166 -11.98 5.91 4.77
C CYS A 166 -13.13 6.16 5.75
N GLU A 167 -13.02 5.73 7.00
CA GLU A 167 -14.02 6.02 8.04
C GLU A 167 -14.31 7.53 8.09
N ARG A 168 -13.26 8.32 8.16
CA ARG A 168 -13.36 9.77 8.25
C ARG A 168 -14.01 10.42 7.02
N ILE A 169 -13.70 9.91 5.81
CA ILE A 169 -14.31 10.42 4.57
C ILE A 169 -15.78 10.03 4.51
N ILE A 170 -16.13 8.79 4.85
CA ILE A 170 -17.52 8.32 4.87
C ILE A 170 -18.34 9.17 5.84
N GLU A 171 -17.86 9.37 7.06
CA GLU A 171 -18.53 10.19 8.06
C GLU A 171 -18.75 11.62 7.57
N TYR A 172 -17.72 12.25 6.97
CA TYR A 172 -17.84 13.57 6.36
C TYR A 172 -18.90 13.61 5.24
N GLN A 173 -18.93 12.58 4.39
CA GLN A 173 -19.87 12.50 3.27
C GLN A 173 -21.31 12.26 3.72
N LEU A 174 -21.54 11.49 4.78
CA LEU A 174 -22.88 11.33 5.36
C LEU A 174 -23.45 12.69 5.80
N ASP A 175 -22.63 13.56 6.39
CA ASP A 175 -23.05 14.92 6.73
C ASP A 175 -23.24 15.79 5.49
N ALA A 176 -22.24 15.85 4.63
CA ALA A 176 -22.25 16.72 3.45
C ALA A 176 -23.39 16.42 2.48
N TYR A 177 -23.75 15.15 2.34
CA TYR A 177 -24.86 14.72 1.50
C TYR A 177 -26.21 14.73 2.23
N GLY A 178 -26.26 15.04 3.54
CA GLY A 178 -27.47 15.04 4.34
C GLY A 178 -28.10 13.66 4.43
N LEU A 179 -27.28 12.64 4.72
CA LEU A 179 -27.68 11.24 4.83
C LEU A 179 -27.77 10.74 6.28
N ARG A 180 -27.40 11.55 7.28
CA ARG A 180 -27.36 11.14 8.69
C ARG A 180 -28.67 10.60 9.24
N ASP A 181 -29.80 11.08 8.73
CA ASP A 181 -31.11 10.63 9.19
C ASP A 181 -31.52 9.27 8.60
N THR A 182 -30.86 8.85 7.50
CA THR A 182 -31.25 7.67 6.72
C THR A 182 -30.15 6.65 6.53
N VAL A 183 -28.91 6.99 6.82
CA VAL A 183 -27.75 6.07 6.66
C VAL A 183 -26.85 6.21 7.87
N HIS A 184 -26.36 5.10 8.37
CA HIS A 184 -25.22 5.07 9.27
C HIS A 184 -24.12 4.12 8.78
N GLN A 185 -22.88 4.39 9.17
CA GLN A 185 -21.75 3.56 8.84
C GLN A 185 -21.60 2.45 9.88
N LEU A 186 -21.69 1.18 9.47
CA LEU A 186 -21.23 0.06 10.27
C LEU A 186 -19.71 0.04 10.32
N GLN A 187 -19.16 0.20 11.51
CA GLN A 187 -17.73 0.21 11.76
C GLN A 187 -17.32 -1.07 12.51
N GLY A 188 -16.16 -1.61 12.19
CA GLY A 188 -15.63 -2.80 12.85
C GLY A 188 -14.43 -3.34 12.09
N SER A 189 -13.91 -4.48 12.51
CA SER A 189 -12.87 -5.18 11.72
C SER A 189 -13.39 -5.43 10.31
N TYR A 190 -12.73 -4.83 9.32
CA TYR A 190 -13.16 -4.86 7.92
C TYR A 190 -13.40 -6.28 7.42
N GLU A 191 -12.48 -7.21 7.73
CA GLU A 191 -12.61 -8.61 7.34
C GLU A 191 -13.89 -9.24 7.92
N THR A 192 -14.23 -8.91 9.16
CA THR A 192 -15.43 -9.45 9.84
C THR A 192 -16.70 -8.90 9.23
N ILE A 193 -16.80 -7.58 9.03
CA ILE A 193 -18.01 -6.98 8.48
C ILE A 193 -18.18 -7.34 7.00
N MET A 194 -17.10 -7.52 6.23
CA MET A 194 -17.19 -7.97 4.84
C MET A 194 -17.58 -9.45 4.71
N ALA A 195 -17.23 -10.30 5.65
CA ALA A 195 -17.72 -11.67 5.67
C ALA A 195 -19.27 -11.73 5.75
N ASP A 196 -19.88 -10.90 6.61
CA ASP A 196 -21.35 -10.76 6.66
C ASP A 196 -21.92 -10.16 5.37
N ALA A 197 -21.31 -9.08 4.85
CA ALA A 197 -21.74 -8.47 3.59
C ALA A 197 -21.77 -9.47 2.43
N ILE A 198 -20.73 -10.32 2.29
CA ILE A 198 -20.65 -11.37 1.27
C ILE A 198 -21.79 -12.37 1.43
N GLU A 199 -22.03 -12.87 2.63
CA GLU A 199 -23.09 -13.85 2.88
C GLU A 199 -24.48 -13.25 2.63
N ARG A 200 -24.70 -11.99 2.96
CA ARG A 200 -25.94 -11.27 2.64
C ARG A 200 -26.15 -11.16 1.12
N ILE A 201 -25.12 -10.74 0.37
CA ILE A 201 -25.20 -10.63 -1.10
C ILE A 201 -25.46 -11.99 -1.73
N LYS A 202 -24.77 -13.05 -1.31
CA LYS A 202 -25.02 -14.43 -1.76
C LYS A 202 -26.45 -14.90 -1.46
N ALA A 203 -26.99 -14.50 -0.30
CA ALA A 203 -28.38 -14.78 0.08
C ALA A 203 -29.39 -13.88 -0.65
N GLY A 204 -28.96 -12.96 -1.51
CA GLY A 204 -29.79 -12.03 -2.25
C GLY A 204 -30.44 -10.95 -1.38
N LYS A 205 -29.85 -10.61 -0.25
CA LYS A 205 -30.28 -9.53 0.62
C LYS A 205 -29.68 -8.20 0.18
N PRO A 206 -30.44 -7.09 0.24
CA PRO A 206 -29.91 -5.77 -0.04
C PRO A 206 -28.69 -5.45 0.82
N THR A 207 -27.61 -4.99 0.18
CA THR A 207 -26.34 -4.71 0.85
C THR A 207 -25.60 -3.57 0.16
N ILE A 208 -25.13 -2.61 0.95
CA ILE A 208 -24.23 -1.53 0.53
C ILE A 208 -22.96 -1.57 1.35
N TYR A 209 -21.83 -1.35 0.70
CA TYR A 209 -20.53 -1.41 1.39
C TYR A 209 -19.49 -0.50 0.74
N TYR A 210 -18.45 -0.19 1.49
CA TYR A 210 -17.25 0.46 1.01
C TYR A 210 -16.19 -0.58 0.66
N SER A 211 -15.45 -0.36 -0.41
CA SER A 211 -14.27 -1.16 -0.76
C SER A 211 -13.29 -0.39 -1.63
N TRP A 212 -12.17 -1.02 -1.93
CA TRP A 212 -11.10 -0.44 -2.77
C TRP A 212 -10.43 -1.51 -3.64
N THR A 213 -9.56 -1.06 -4.54
CA THR A 213 -8.63 -1.91 -5.30
C THR A 213 -7.20 -1.42 -5.07
N PRO A 214 -6.20 -2.33 -4.94
CA PRO A 214 -6.30 -3.80 -5.01
C PRO A 214 -6.89 -4.38 -3.72
N MET A 215 -7.84 -5.30 -3.86
CA MET A 215 -8.49 -6.00 -2.74
C MET A 215 -9.10 -7.30 -3.24
N TRP A 216 -8.87 -8.43 -2.54
CA TRP A 216 -9.40 -9.76 -2.88
C TRP A 216 -10.93 -9.78 -3.06
N LEU A 217 -11.62 -8.90 -2.33
CA LEU A 217 -13.09 -8.79 -2.36
C LEU A 217 -13.63 -8.55 -3.78
N SER A 218 -12.88 -7.81 -4.63
CA SER A 218 -13.25 -7.57 -6.03
C SER A 218 -13.21 -8.82 -6.91
N ASN A 219 -12.58 -9.90 -6.46
CA ASN A 219 -12.61 -11.21 -7.13
C ASN A 219 -13.84 -12.03 -6.72
N VAL A 220 -14.39 -11.78 -5.53
CA VAL A 220 -15.58 -12.46 -4.98
C VAL A 220 -16.86 -11.69 -5.32
N LEU A 221 -16.83 -10.37 -5.16
CA LEU A 221 -17.93 -9.45 -5.47
C LEU A 221 -17.51 -8.55 -6.64
N ARG A 222 -17.67 -9.05 -7.85
CA ARG A 222 -17.17 -8.40 -9.07
C ARG A 222 -18.12 -7.30 -9.54
N PRO A 223 -17.64 -6.06 -9.69
CA PRO A 223 -18.42 -4.99 -10.31
C PRO A 223 -18.93 -5.39 -11.71
N GLY A 224 -20.19 -5.09 -11.99
CA GLY A 224 -20.86 -5.49 -13.21
C GLY A 224 -21.50 -6.89 -13.18
N HIS A 225 -21.20 -7.70 -12.15
CA HIS A 225 -21.73 -9.06 -11.97
C HIS A 225 -22.52 -9.22 -10.67
N GLU A 226 -21.86 -9.35 -9.54
CA GLU A 226 -22.50 -9.48 -8.23
C GLU A 226 -22.89 -8.12 -7.66
N VAL A 227 -22.11 -7.06 -7.98
CA VAL A 227 -22.26 -5.72 -7.42
C VAL A 227 -22.10 -4.64 -8.50
N GLU A 228 -22.49 -3.42 -8.16
CA GLU A 228 -22.29 -2.23 -8.98
C GLU A 228 -21.66 -1.10 -8.13
N TRP A 229 -20.83 -0.25 -8.76
CA TRP A 229 -20.37 0.96 -8.13
C TRP A 229 -21.53 1.93 -7.91
N LEU A 230 -21.63 2.48 -6.70
CA LEU A 230 -22.47 3.63 -6.41
C LEU A 230 -21.68 4.91 -6.64
N THR A 231 -22.17 5.78 -7.50
CA THR A 231 -21.61 7.12 -7.65
C THR A 231 -22.18 8.08 -6.61
N VAL A 232 -21.60 9.28 -6.54
CA VAL A 232 -22.13 10.40 -5.76
C VAL A 232 -22.48 11.55 -6.68
N THR A 233 -23.43 12.41 -6.27
CA THR A 233 -23.92 13.49 -7.14
C THR A 233 -23.00 14.71 -7.18
N SER A 234 -22.07 14.82 -6.23
CA SER A 234 -21.05 15.86 -6.15
C SER A 234 -19.89 15.40 -5.29
N THR A 235 -18.70 15.90 -5.57
CA THR A 235 -17.52 15.65 -4.72
C THR A 235 -17.71 16.36 -3.37
N ALA A 236 -17.54 15.60 -2.28
CA ALA A 236 -17.52 16.11 -0.92
C ALA A 236 -16.38 15.45 -0.16
N LEU A 237 -15.34 16.21 0.14
CA LEU A 237 -14.10 15.73 0.77
C LEU A 237 -13.74 16.62 1.97
N PRO A 238 -13.13 16.07 3.02
CA PRO A 238 -12.55 16.85 4.10
C PRO A 238 -11.55 17.89 3.60
N GLU A 239 -11.29 18.92 4.42
CA GLU A 239 -10.51 20.11 4.04
C GLU A 239 -9.12 19.75 3.45
N GLU A 240 -8.42 18.79 4.04
CA GLU A 240 -7.10 18.37 3.58
C GLU A 240 -7.08 17.68 2.21
N GLN A 241 -8.25 17.29 1.70
CA GLN A 241 -8.44 16.69 0.38
C GLN A 241 -9.32 17.57 -0.54
N ALA A 242 -9.69 18.77 -0.07
CA ALA A 242 -10.56 19.65 -0.82
C ALA A 242 -10.01 19.96 -2.22
N GLY A 243 -10.88 19.92 -3.22
CA GLY A 243 -10.52 20.21 -4.61
C GLY A 243 -9.91 19.05 -5.39
N LEU A 244 -9.69 17.88 -4.77
CA LEU A 244 -9.25 16.69 -5.50
C LEU A 244 -10.38 16.12 -6.36
N ALA A 245 -10.02 15.56 -7.50
CA ALA A 245 -10.95 14.88 -8.38
C ALA A 245 -11.33 13.49 -7.83
N THR A 246 -12.63 13.18 -7.96
CA THR A 246 -13.20 11.89 -7.54
C THR A 246 -13.85 11.13 -8.70
N GLU A 247 -13.66 11.61 -9.92
CA GLU A 247 -14.11 10.95 -11.14
C GLU A 247 -13.15 9.83 -11.53
N VAL A 248 -13.71 8.65 -11.77
CA VAL A 248 -12.98 7.49 -12.27
C VAL A 248 -13.50 7.12 -13.66
N ALA A 249 -12.60 7.02 -14.63
CA ALA A 249 -12.94 6.71 -16.00
C ALA A 249 -13.71 5.38 -16.10
N GLY A 250 -14.87 5.39 -16.78
CA GLY A 250 -15.73 4.23 -16.94
C GLY A 250 -16.67 3.94 -15.75
N ILE A 251 -16.53 4.64 -14.61
CA ILE A 251 -17.39 4.49 -13.43
C ILE A 251 -18.19 5.76 -13.17
N GLY A 252 -17.53 6.91 -13.13
CA GLY A 252 -18.09 8.20 -12.73
C GLY A 252 -17.52 8.70 -11.42
N ASN A 253 -18.24 9.59 -10.74
CA ASN A 253 -17.82 10.15 -9.46
C ASN A 253 -18.02 9.12 -8.33
N VAL A 254 -16.94 8.49 -7.89
CA VAL A 254 -16.96 7.49 -6.81
C VAL A 254 -16.93 8.09 -5.39
N GLY A 255 -16.82 9.40 -5.28
CA GLY A 255 -16.76 10.11 -3.99
C GLY A 255 -15.39 10.15 -3.32
N PHE A 256 -14.43 9.39 -3.80
CA PHE A 256 -13.08 9.28 -3.26
C PHE A 256 -12.03 9.58 -4.34
N PRO A 257 -10.93 10.25 -4.01
CA PRO A 257 -9.82 10.40 -4.94
C PRO A 257 -9.18 9.06 -5.25
N VAL A 258 -8.61 8.93 -6.44
CA VAL A 258 -7.70 7.81 -6.76
C VAL A 258 -6.44 7.96 -5.91
N ASN A 259 -5.97 6.87 -5.32
CA ASN A 259 -4.80 6.86 -4.47
C ASN A 259 -3.58 6.27 -5.17
N THR A 260 -2.42 6.73 -4.72
CA THR A 260 -1.12 6.12 -4.97
C THR A 260 -0.55 5.63 -3.64
N GLN A 261 0.00 4.44 -3.61
CA GLN A 261 0.73 3.93 -2.45
C GLN A 261 2.20 4.31 -2.53
N HIS A 262 2.76 4.77 -1.42
CA HIS A 262 4.15 5.17 -1.29
C HIS A 262 4.79 4.51 -0.07
N VAL A 263 6.12 4.50 -0.04
CA VAL A 263 6.86 4.27 1.20
C VAL A 263 6.93 5.61 1.96
N LEU A 264 6.34 5.66 3.13
CA LEU A 264 6.46 6.78 4.06
C LEU A 264 7.64 6.53 4.99
N ALA A 265 8.63 7.41 5.00
CA ALA A 265 9.84 7.20 5.79
C ALA A 265 10.25 8.45 6.58
N ASN A 266 10.97 8.22 7.68
CA ASN A 266 11.55 9.27 8.50
C ASN A 266 12.55 10.11 7.70
N THR A 267 12.38 11.44 7.71
CA THR A 267 13.23 12.37 6.95
C THR A 267 14.71 12.25 7.33
N ALA A 268 15.01 12.21 8.62
CA ALA A 268 16.40 12.15 9.10
C ALA A 268 17.09 10.81 8.75
N PHE A 269 16.33 9.72 8.65
CA PHE A 269 16.85 8.46 8.14
C PHE A 269 17.19 8.57 6.66
N LEU A 270 16.27 9.05 5.84
CA LEU A 270 16.47 9.16 4.38
C LEU A 270 17.63 10.08 4.02
N ASP A 271 17.82 11.17 4.76
CA ASP A 271 18.91 12.13 4.51
C ASP A 271 20.30 11.51 4.74
N LYS A 272 20.39 10.49 5.57
CA LYS A 272 21.63 9.76 5.87
C LYS A 272 21.79 8.47 5.05
N ASN A 273 20.74 8.01 4.40
CA ASN A 273 20.69 6.71 3.73
C ASN A 273 20.24 6.83 2.26
N PRO A 274 21.07 7.40 1.38
CA PRO A 274 20.71 7.58 -0.03
C PRO A 274 20.42 6.28 -0.77
N ALA A 275 21.03 5.16 -0.38
CA ALA A 275 20.72 3.84 -0.96
C ALA A 275 19.31 3.37 -0.60
N ALA A 276 18.89 3.50 0.65
CA ALA A 276 17.52 3.18 1.07
C ALA A 276 16.51 4.10 0.38
N ARG A 277 16.78 5.42 0.32
CA ARG A 277 15.97 6.37 -0.43
C ARG A 277 15.79 5.93 -1.87
N LYS A 278 16.90 5.58 -2.54
CA LYS A 278 16.87 5.16 -3.95
C LYS A 278 16.12 3.87 -4.15
N TRP A 279 16.24 2.92 -3.22
CA TRP A 279 15.46 1.69 -3.21
C TRP A 279 13.95 1.98 -3.12
N PHE A 280 13.53 2.82 -2.18
CA PHE A 280 12.12 3.23 -2.03
C PHE A 280 11.58 3.96 -3.27
N GLU A 281 12.43 4.76 -3.95
CA GLU A 281 12.05 5.45 -5.20
C GLU A 281 11.81 4.50 -6.38
N LEU A 282 12.50 3.37 -6.42
CA LEU A 282 12.53 2.47 -7.57
C LEU A 282 11.53 1.33 -7.47
N LEU A 283 11.30 0.81 -6.26
CA LEU A 283 10.38 -0.31 -6.06
C LEU A 283 8.97 0.09 -6.46
N THR A 284 8.43 -0.65 -7.42
CA THR A 284 7.02 -0.53 -7.83
C THR A 284 6.44 -1.92 -8.06
N VAL A 285 5.20 -2.10 -7.64
CA VAL A 285 4.48 -3.38 -7.71
C VAL A 285 3.22 -3.17 -8.54
N PRO A 286 3.02 -3.92 -9.63
CA PRO A 286 1.78 -3.87 -10.40
C PRO A 286 0.57 -4.16 -9.49
N ILE A 287 -0.50 -3.39 -9.69
CA ILE A 287 -1.73 -3.54 -8.88
C ILE A 287 -2.34 -4.94 -9.00
N GLU A 288 -2.15 -5.58 -10.15
CA GLU A 288 -2.60 -6.94 -10.41
C GLU A 288 -1.84 -7.98 -9.58
N ASP A 289 -0.54 -7.77 -9.36
CA ASP A 289 0.27 -8.66 -8.52
C ASP A 289 -0.10 -8.51 -7.04
N ILE A 290 -0.39 -7.28 -6.57
CA ILE A 290 -0.91 -7.05 -5.21
C ILE A 290 -2.29 -7.70 -5.05
N ASN A 291 -3.16 -7.59 -6.05
CA ASN A 291 -4.49 -8.20 -5.99
C ASN A 291 -4.41 -9.73 -5.99
N ALA A 292 -3.46 -10.31 -6.73
CA ALA A 292 -3.20 -11.75 -6.73
C ALA A 292 -2.71 -12.22 -5.35
N GLU A 293 -1.80 -11.47 -4.72
CA GLU A 293 -1.34 -11.76 -3.37
C GLU A 293 -2.48 -11.68 -2.34
N ASN A 294 -3.30 -10.62 -2.42
CA ASN A 294 -4.46 -10.47 -1.55
C ASN A 294 -5.41 -11.66 -1.66
N GLN A 295 -5.53 -12.27 -2.84
CA GLN A 295 -6.32 -13.49 -3.01
C GLN A 295 -5.67 -14.69 -2.32
N LEU A 296 -4.35 -14.87 -2.39
CA LEU A 296 -3.65 -15.94 -1.67
C LEU A 296 -3.82 -15.82 -0.17
N VAL A 297 -3.73 -14.59 0.36
CA VAL A 297 -3.99 -14.30 1.77
C VAL A 297 -5.41 -14.67 2.17
N HIS A 298 -6.41 -14.28 1.38
CA HIS A 298 -7.82 -14.63 1.60
C HIS A 298 -8.04 -16.16 1.58
N ASP A 299 -7.35 -16.87 0.70
CA ASP A 299 -7.43 -18.33 0.56
C ASP A 299 -6.66 -19.09 1.67
N GLY A 300 -6.17 -18.38 2.69
CA GLY A 300 -5.58 -18.93 3.90
C GLY A 300 -4.06 -18.99 3.94
N GLN A 301 -3.36 -18.46 2.93
CA GLN A 301 -1.90 -18.29 2.92
C GLN A 301 -1.53 -16.94 3.57
N ASN A 302 -1.82 -16.80 4.86
CA ASN A 302 -1.86 -15.51 5.56
C ASN A 302 -0.88 -15.42 6.74
N THR A 303 0.07 -16.31 6.83
CA THR A 303 1.16 -16.22 7.82
C THR A 303 2.32 -15.38 7.31
N ARG A 304 3.17 -14.89 8.21
CA ARG A 304 4.43 -14.22 7.84
C ARG A 304 5.28 -15.08 6.90
N ALA A 305 5.38 -16.37 7.20
CA ALA A 305 6.14 -17.30 6.37
C ALA A 305 5.55 -17.46 4.95
N ASP A 306 4.23 -17.44 4.82
CA ASP A 306 3.57 -17.47 3.51
C ASP A 306 3.88 -16.21 2.72
N VAL A 307 3.65 -15.03 3.32
CA VAL A 307 3.90 -13.72 2.68
C VAL A 307 5.38 -13.57 2.30
N HIS A 308 6.31 -13.94 3.16
CA HIS A 308 7.74 -13.95 2.85
C HIS A 308 8.06 -14.84 1.63
N LYS A 309 7.52 -16.05 1.59
CA LYS A 309 7.68 -16.97 0.46
C LYS A 309 7.11 -16.38 -0.84
N HIS A 310 5.94 -15.70 -0.77
CA HIS A 310 5.35 -15.07 -1.93
C HIS A 310 6.19 -13.87 -2.41
N ALA A 311 6.72 -13.06 -1.50
CA ALA A 311 7.61 -11.94 -1.82
C ALA A 311 8.92 -12.42 -2.47
N GLU A 312 9.53 -13.48 -1.97
CA GLU A 312 10.71 -14.11 -2.60
C GLU A 312 10.37 -14.66 -4.00
N ALA A 313 9.21 -15.28 -4.17
CA ALA A 313 8.77 -15.78 -5.48
C ALA A 313 8.52 -14.63 -6.48
N TRP A 314 7.94 -13.53 -6.01
CA TRP A 314 7.75 -12.32 -6.82
C TRP A 314 9.09 -11.70 -7.23
N LYS A 315 10.02 -11.56 -6.32
CA LYS A 315 11.38 -11.08 -6.55
C LYS A 315 12.08 -11.93 -7.61
N GLU A 316 11.99 -13.25 -7.53
CA GLU A 316 12.60 -14.16 -8.53
C GLU A 316 11.91 -14.03 -9.89
N LYS A 317 10.57 -13.94 -9.94
CA LYS A 317 9.82 -13.68 -11.18
C LYS A 317 10.25 -12.37 -11.85
N HIS A 318 10.56 -11.34 -11.05
CA HIS A 318 10.95 -10.00 -11.51
C HIS A 318 12.47 -9.74 -11.43
N LYS A 319 13.28 -10.80 -11.32
CA LYS A 319 14.71 -10.75 -11.00
C LYS A 319 15.52 -9.75 -11.82
N THR A 320 15.31 -9.65 -13.11
CA THR A 320 16.07 -8.72 -13.97
C THR A 320 15.84 -7.27 -13.56
N GLN A 321 14.60 -6.91 -13.28
CA GLN A 321 14.24 -5.56 -12.84
C GLN A 321 14.72 -5.31 -11.41
N TRP A 322 14.51 -6.28 -10.52
CA TRP A 322 14.96 -6.23 -9.14
C TRP A 322 16.47 -6.00 -9.02
N ASP A 323 17.27 -6.80 -9.74
CA ASP A 323 18.73 -6.67 -9.73
C ASP A 323 19.20 -5.29 -10.26
N ALA A 324 18.52 -4.75 -11.27
CA ALA A 324 18.78 -3.41 -11.76
C ALA A 324 18.48 -2.34 -10.68
N TRP A 325 17.35 -2.42 -10.00
CA TRP A 325 16.99 -1.50 -8.92
C TRP A 325 18.00 -1.56 -7.76
N ILE A 326 18.42 -2.76 -7.36
CA ILE A 326 19.44 -2.94 -6.31
C ILE A 326 20.79 -2.36 -6.75
N ALA A 327 21.18 -2.53 -8.01
CA ALA A 327 22.41 -1.94 -8.52
C ALA A 327 22.38 -0.41 -8.49
N ASP A 328 21.25 0.19 -8.91
CA ASP A 328 21.04 1.65 -8.89
C ASP A 328 21.02 2.19 -7.45
N ALA A 329 20.37 1.47 -6.52
CA ALA A 329 20.35 1.84 -5.11
C ALA A 329 21.77 1.82 -4.50
N LYS A 330 22.58 0.79 -4.82
CA LYS A 330 23.99 0.73 -4.40
C LYS A 330 24.83 1.87 -4.98
N ALA A 331 24.54 2.29 -6.20
CA ALA A 331 25.27 3.38 -6.86
C ALA A 331 24.96 4.75 -6.24
N ALA A 332 23.79 4.95 -5.64
CA ALA A 332 23.35 6.21 -5.04
C ALA A 332 24.24 6.71 -3.87
N THR A 333 25.06 5.83 -3.29
CA THR A 333 26.01 6.21 -2.21
C THR A 333 27.31 6.84 -2.72
N LYS A 334 27.51 6.92 -4.03
CA LYS A 334 28.77 7.38 -4.64
C LYS A 334 28.69 8.82 -5.16
N GLY A 335 27.59 9.53 -4.86
CA GLY A 335 27.34 10.90 -5.30
C GLY A 335 27.69 11.97 -4.28
#